data_fa3f896ac3b456d60f110d149aafddb4
#
_entry.id   fa3f896ac3b456d60f110d149aafddb4
#
_cell.length_a   1.000
_cell.length_b   1.000
_cell.length_c   1.000
_cell.angle_alpha   90.00
_cell.angle_beta   90.00
_cell.angle_gamma   90.00
#
_symmetry.space_group_name_H-M   'P 1'
#
loop_
_entity.id
_entity.type
_entity.pdbx_description
1 polymer ?
#
loop_
_entity_poly.entity_id
_entity_poly.type
_entity_poly.pdbx_seq_one_letter_code
_entity_poly.pdbx_strand_id
1 'polypeptide(L)' 'MNVVGPKIKLIRVSKGLTQEALAARCNVLKWDISRGTLAKIESRIRRVTGAEVALLAEALRIDIQELYIDQN' A
#
# COMPACT_ATOMS: atom_id res chain seq x y z
N MET A 1 12.59 10.30 -4.68
CA MET A 1 12.76 9.02 -3.98
C MET A 1 11.41 8.50 -3.53
N ASN A 2 11.16 7.23 -3.79
CA ASN A 2 9.85 6.66 -3.46
C ASN A 2 9.87 6.07 -2.05
N VAL A 3 9.16 6.70 -1.12
CA VAL A 3 9.05 6.22 0.25
C VAL A 3 7.67 5.64 0.54
N VAL A 4 6.84 5.49 -0.51
CA VAL A 4 5.47 5.04 -0.33
C VAL A 4 5.41 3.59 0.15
N GLY A 5 6.28 2.73 -0.40
CA GLY A 5 6.26 1.32 -0.04
C GLY A 5 6.41 1.05 1.46
N PRO A 6 7.49 1.52 2.08
CA PRO A 6 7.65 1.34 3.52
C PRO A 6 6.53 1.98 4.33
N LYS A 7 5.97 3.09 3.85
CA LYS A 7 4.88 3.75 4.54
C LYS A 7 3.60 2.92 4.49
N ILE A 8 3.36 2.27 3.35
CA ILE A 8 2.23 1.34 3.21
C ILE A 8 2.34 0.25 4.28
N LYS A 9 3.53 -0.32 4.42
CA LYS A 9 3.75 -1.35 5.42
C LYS A 9 3.50 -0.83 6.82
N LEU A 10 4.02 0.34 7.13
CA LEU A 10 3.87 0.93 8.46
C LEU A 10 2.39 1.13 8.80
N ILE A 11 1.63 1.71 7.89
CA ILE A 11 0.21 1.97 8.12
C ILE A 11 -0.56 0.65 8.19
N ARG A 12 -0.24 -0.29 7.30
CA ARG A 12 -0.90 -1.59 7.29
C ARG A 12 -0.74 -2.29 8.64
N VAL A 13 0.50 -2.33 9.14
CA VAL A 13 0.79 -2.98 10.42
C VAL A 13 0.07 -2.26 11.56
N SER A 14 0.05 -0.94 11.52
CA SER A 14 -0.62 -0.16 12.57
C SER A 14 -2.13 -0.44 12.62
N LYS A 15 -2.70 -0.87 11.50
CA LYS A 15 -4.12 -1.22 11.45
C LYS A 15 -4.38 -2.71 11.69
N GLY A 16 -3.34 -3.47 12.01
CA GLY A 16 -3.49 -4.89 12.28
C GLY A 16 -3.76 -5.73 11.04
N LEU A 17 -3.40 -5.23 9.87
CA LEU A 17 -3.67 -5.94 8.61
C LEU A 17 -2.44 -6.74 8.17
N THR A 18 -2.68 -7.98 7.74
CA THR A 18 -1.64 -8.76 7.08
C THR A 18 -1.52 -8.31 5.63
N GLN A 19 -0.40 -8.67 4.98
CA GLN A 19 -0.26 -8.42 3.55
C GLN A 19 -1.38 -9.07 2.77
N GLU A 20 -1.77 -10.26 3.18
CA GLU A 20 -2.85 -11.00 2.53
C GLU A 20 -4.18 -10.25 2.65
N ALA A 21 -4.45 -9.71 3.82
CA ALA A 21 -5.69 -8.95 4.05
C ALA A 21 -5.74 -7.68 3.21
N LEU A 22 -4.60 -6.97 3.14
CA LEU A 22 -4.57 -5.76 2.32
C LEU A 22 -4.71 -6.08 0.84
N ALA A 23 -4.05 -7.15 0.38
CA ALA A 23 -4.20 -7.58 -1.02
C ALA A 23 -5.67 -7.91 -1.33
N ALA A 24 -6.35 -8.58 -0.41
CA ALA A 24 -7.77 -8.89 -0.59
C ALA A 24 -8.62 -7.62 -0.73
N ARG A 25 -8.32 -6.59 0.05
CA ARG A 25 -9.02 -5.31 -0.06
C ARG A 25 -8.77 -4.66 -1.43
N CYS A 26 -7.55 -4.76 -1.94
CA CYS A 26 -7.23 -4.26 -3.27
C CYS A 26 -8.00 -5.01 -4.34
N ASN A 27 -8.15 -6.32 -4.19
CA ASN A 27 -8.91 -7.12 -5.14
C ASN A 27 -10.37 -6.66 -5.21
N VAL A 28 -10.95 -6.29 -4.08
CA VAL A 28 -12.31 -5.75 -4.05
C VAL A 28 -12.40 -4.46 -4.88
N LEU A 29 -11.32 -3.69 -4.92
CA LEU A 29 -11.25 -2.46 -5.70
C LEU A 29 -10.84 -2.72 -7.15
N LYS A 30 -10.93 -3.96 -7.60
CA LYS A 30 -10.66 -4.36 -8.98
C LYS A 30 -9.17 -4.34 -9.34
N TRP A 31 -8.31 -4.36 -8.35
CA TRP A 31 -6.87 -4.47 -8.56
C TRP A 31 -6.43 -5.86 -8.15
N ASP A 32 -6.14 -6.68 -9.15
CA ASP A 32 -5.78 -8.09 -8.94
C ASP A 32 -4.31 -8.19 -8.55
N ILE A 33 -4.04 -7.84 -7.30
CA ILE A 33 -2.69 -7.86 -6.75
C ILE A 33 -2.57 -9.03 -5.78
N SER A 34 -1.41 -9.70 -5.82
CA SER A 34 -1.14 -10.79 -4.90
C SER A 34 -0.38 -10.29 -3.68
N ARG A 35 -0.37 -11.12 -2.63
CA ARG A 35 0.44 -10.83 -1.44
C ARG A 35 1.91 -10.65 -1.80
N GLY A 36 2.42 -11.47 -2.71
CA GLY A 36 3.81 -11.39 -3.12
C GLY A 36 4.14 -10.07 -3.79
N THR A 37 3.25 -9.60 -4.66
CA THR A 37 3.45 -8.31 -5.31
C THR A 37 3.39 -7.18 -4.29
N LEU A 38 2.48 -7.26 -3.34
CA LEU A 38 2.39 -6.25 -2.29
C LEU A 38 3.67 -6.22 -1.46
N ALA A 39 4.23 -7.38 -1.15
CA ALA A 39 5.49 -7.46 -0.41
C ALA A 39 6.61 -6.77 -1.18
N LYS A 40 6.65 -6.92 -2.50
CA LYS A 40 7.65 -6.27 -3.34
C LYS A 40 7.48 -4.75 -3.32
N ILE A 41 6.24 -4.29 -3.31
CA ILE A 41 5.96 -2.85 -3.21
C ILE A 41 6.47 -2.31 -1.86
N GLU A 42 6.16 -3.02 -0.78
CA GLU A 42 6.52 -2.58 0.56
C GLU A 42 8.03 -2.54 0.76
N SER A 43 8.75 -3.44 0.09
CA SER A 43 10.21 -3.51 0.20
C SER A 43 10.93 -2.70 -0.87
N ARG A 44 10.19 -1.93 -1.67
CA ARG A 44 10.73 -1.07 -2.73
C ARG A 44 11.31 -1.83 -3.93
N ILE A 45 11.05 -3.13 -4.02
CA ILE A 45 11.52 -3.90 -5.18
C ILE A 45 10.69 -3.55 -6.41
N ARG A 46 9.40 -3.28 -6.19
CA ARG A 46 8.49 -2.90 -7.27
C ARG A 46 8.00 -1.47 -7.04
N ARG A 47 8.02 -0.69 -8.10
CA ARG A 47 7.48 0.67 -8.06
C ARG A 47 5.95 0.65 -8.08
N VAL A 48 5.36 1.70 -7.53
CA VAL A 48 3.92 1.91 -7.61
C VAL A 48 3.65 3.15 -8.47
N THR A 49 2.59 3.05 -9.26
CA THR A 49 2.11 4.20 -10.02
C THR A 49 1.23 5.08 -9.13
N GLY A 50 0.96 6.31 -9.59
CA GLY A 50 0.06 7.19 -8.85
C GLY A 50 -1.33 6.59 -8.68
N ALA A 51 -1.84 5.92 -9.72
CA ALA A 51 -3.15 5.28 -9.64
C ALA A 51 -3.15 4.16 -8.60
N GLU A 52 -2.05 3.40 -8.52
CA GLU A 52 -1.93 2.33 -7.54
C GLU A 52 -1.84 2.87 -6.12
N VAL A 53 -1.15 4.00 -5.94
CA VAL A 53 -1.08 4.63 -4.62
C VAL A 53 -2.47 5.03 -4.17
N ALA A 54 -3.30 5.57 -5.08
CA ALA A 54 -4.67 5.92 -4.74
C ALA A 54 -5.48 4.70 -4.31
N LEU A 55 -5.30 3.58 -5.01
CA LEU A 55 -5.99 2.35 -4.65
C LEU A 55 -5.53 1.82 -3.29
N LEU A 56 -4.24 1.91 -3.01
CA LEU A 56 -3.72 1.49 -1.71
C LEU A 56 -4.26 2.34 -0.57
N ALA A 57 -4.34 3.66 -0.79
CA ALA A 57 -4.91 4.56 0.20
C ALA A 57 -6.36 4.19 0.48
N GLU A 58 -7.12 3.91 -0.57
CA GLU A 58 -8.51 3.52 -0.43
C GLU A 58 -8.64 2.20 0.30
N ALA A 59 -7.81 1.22 -0.05
CA ALA A 59 -7.81 -0.08 0.60
C ALA A 59 -7.44 0.02 2.07
N LEU A 60 -6.52 0.92 2.40
CA LEU A 60 -6.11 1.16 3.78
C LEU A 60 -7.10 2.06 4.53
N ARG A 61 -8.03 2.68 3.80
CA ARG A 61 -9.03 3.61 4.36
C ARG A 61 -8.37 4.80 5.00
N ILE A 62 -7.42 5.39 4.29
CA ILE A 62 -6.72 6.59 4.73
C ILE A 62 -6.77 7.62 3.61
N ASP A 63 -6.46 8.87 3.96
CA ASP A 63 -6.27 9.92 2.98
C ASP A 63 -4.98 9.62 2.21
N ILE A 64 -5.01 9.77 0.89
CA ILE A 64 -3.84 9.50 0.05
C ILE A 64 -2.63 10.33 0.48
N GLN A 65 -2.86 11.51 1.03
CA GLN A 65 -1.78 12.37 1.48
C GLN A 65 -0.93 11.71 2.56
N GLU A 66 -1.51 10.83 3.35
CA GLU A 66 -0.77 10.13 4.40
C GLU A 66 0.36 9.28 3.83
N LEU A 67 0.22 8.84 2.57
CA LEU A 67 1.25 8.06 1.91
C LEU A 67 2.37 8.94 1.35
N TYR A 68 2.12 10.23 1.19
CA TYR A 68 3.09 11.16 0.63
C TYR A 68 3.75 12.05 1.66
N ILE A 69 3.24 12.06 2.89
CA ILE A 69 3.83 12.89 3.93
C ILE A 69 5.17 12.32 4.36
N ASP A 70 6.19 13.16 4.32
CA ASP A 70 7.51 12.79 4.78
C ASP A 70 7.58 13.03 6.27
N GLN A 71 7.95 12.01 7.03
CA GLN A 71 7.92 12.07 8.49
C GLN A 71 9.29 12.31 9.09
N ASN A 72 10.03 13.17 8.56
CA ASN A 72 11.30 13.50 9.16
C ASN A 72 11.17 14.09 10.54
#